data_48feacc0ac2b5315af1ab3602103e297
#
_entry.id   48feacc0ac2b5315af1ab3602103e297
#
_cell.length_a   1.000
_cell.length_b   1.000
_cell.length_c   1.000
_cell.angle_alpha   90.00
_cell.angle_beta   90.00
_cell.angle_gamma   90.00
#
_symmetry.space_group_name_H-M   'P 1'
#
loop_
_entity.id
_entity.type
_entity.pdbx_description
1 polymer ?
#
loop_
_entity_poly.entity_id
_entity_poly.type
_entity_poly.pdbx_seq_one_letter_code
_entity_poly.pdbx_strand_id
1 'polypeptide(L)'
;MKLAEQVASLEKDWAENPRWKHVKRPYSAEEVVKLRGSLQPESTLARKGAEKLWKYLETEEYINCLGALTGGQAVQQVKAGVKAIYLSGWQVAADNNSAETMYPDQSLYPVDSVPNVITRINNAFRRADQIEWMNTNGEPKFDFFAPIIADAEAGFGGVLNAFELMKRMIRAGAAGCLLYTSPSP
;
A
#
# COMPACT_ATOMS: atom_id res chain seq x y z
N MET A 1 -8.80 -21.19 -13.94
CA MET A 1 -10.23 -20.79 -14.03
C MET A 1 -10.55 -20.35 -15.45
N LYS A 2 -11.71 -20.72 -15.97
CA LYS A 2 -12.19 -20.24 -17.28
C LYS A 2 -12.56 -18.75 -17.18
N LEU A 3 -12.57 -18.05 -18.32
CA LEU A 3 -12.92 -16.61 -18.35
C LEU A 3 -14.26 -16.33 -17.65
N ALA A 4 -15.30 -17.11 -17.99
CA ALA A 4 -16.63 -16.92 -17.40
C ALA A 4 -16.66 -17.10 -15.87
N GLU A 5 -15.87 -18.02 -15.32
CA GLU A 5 -15.77 -18.23 -13.87
C GLU A 5 -15.10 -17.04 -13.17
N GLN A 6 -14.08 -16.45 -13.80
CA GLN A 6 -13.42 -15.26 -13.27
C GLN A 6 -14.33 -14.04 -13.32
N VAL A 7 -15.09 -13.88 -14.38
CA VAL A 7 -16.09 -12.80 -14.53
C VAL A 7 -17.14 -12.91 -13.43
N ALA A 8 -17.77 -14.09 -13.28
CA ALA A 8 -18.79 -14.31 -12.26
C ALA A 8 -18.27 -14.09 -10.83
N SER A 9 -17.02 -14.51 -10.55
CA SER A 9 -16.38 -14.27 -9.26
C SER A 9 -16.17 -12.78 -8.97
N LEU A 10 -15.76 -12.02 -9.99
CA LEU A 10 -15.54 -10.58 -9.86
C LEU A 10 -16.86 -9.80 -9.72
N GLU A 11 -17.88 -10.17 -10.47
CA GLU A 11 -19.23 -9.60 -10.34
C GLU A 11 -19.81 -9.82 -8.95
N LYS A 12 -19.64 -11.05 -8.43
CA LYS A 12 -20.07 -11.39 -7.08
C LYS A 12 -19.36 -10.55 -6.02
N ASP A 13 -18.02 -10.42 -6.09
CA ASP A 13 -17.27 -9.58 -5.16
C ASP A 13 -17.73 -8.12 -5.23
N TRP A 14 -17.96 -7.58 -6.42
CA TRP A 14 -18.43 -6.20 -6.56
C TRP A 14 -19.83 -5.97 -6.01
N ALA A 15 -20.71 -6.98 -6.08
CA ALA A 15 -22.09 -6.88 -5.62
C ALA A 15 -22.23 -7.11 -4.11
N GLU A 16 -21.48 -8.04 -3.55
CA GLU A 16 -21.67 -8.52 -2.17
C GLU A 16 -20.70 -7.88 -1.17
N ASN A 17 -19.53 -7.45 -1.61
CA ASN A 17 -18.53 -6.89 -0.72
C ASN A 17 -18.86 -5.44 -0.35
N PRO A 18 -19.14 -5.11 0.92
CA PRO A 18 -19.55 -3.78 1.37
C PRO A 18 -18.49 -2.70 1.08
N ARG A 19 -17.24 -3.09 0.93
CA ARG A 19 -16.13 -2.22 0.52
C ARG A 19 -16.42 -1.46 -0.78
N TRP A 20 -17.20 -2.04 -1.68
CA TRP A 20 -17.50 -1.46 -2.99
C TRP A 20 -18.80 -0.66 -3.05
N LYS A 21 -19.52 -0.53 -1.95
CA LYS A 21 -20.84 0.11 -1.89
C LYS A 21 -20.92 1.49 -2.56
N HIS A 22 -19.85 2.26 -2.51
CA HIS A 22 -19.79 3.62 -3.04
C HIS A 22 -18.98 3.74 -4.33
N VAL A 23 -18.50 2.62 -4.87
CA VAL A 23 -17.67 2.61 -6.07
C VAL A 23 -18.55 2.48 -7.31
N LYS A 24 -18.47 3.48 -8.20
CA LYS A 24 -19.10 3.45 -9.53
C LYS A 24 -18.04 3.08 -10.58
N ARG A 25 -18.34 2.12 -11.41
CA ARG A 25 -17.45 1.64 -12.49
C ARG A 25 -18.08 1.89 -13.84
N PRO A 26 -17.40 2.61 -14.76
CA PRO A 26 -17.89 2.79 -16.13
C PRO A 26 -17.52 1.61 -17.06
N TYR A 27 -17.04 0.49 -16.51
CA TYR A 27 -16.57 -0.71 -17.20
C TYR A 27 -17.14 -1.97 -16.57
N SER A 28 -17.21 -3.05 -17.34
CA SER A 28 -17.72 -4.35 -16.91
C SER A 28 -16.63 -5.23 -16.29
N ALA A 29 -17.03 -6.25 -15.53
CA ALA A 29 -16.13 -7.29 -15.04
C ALA A 29 -15.49 -8.08 -16.18
N GLU A 30 -16.22 -8.30 -17.26
CA GLU A 30 -15.71 -9.00 -18.44
C GLU A 30 -14.54 -8.24 -19.10
N GLU A 31 -14.67 -6.92 -19.27
CA GLU A 31 -13.60 -6.06 -19.79
C GLU A 31 -12.35 -6.13 -18.91
N VAL A 32 -12.52 -6.07 -17.58
CA VAL A 32 -11.41 -6.17 -16.63
C VAL A 32 -10.71 -7.52 -16.74
N VAL A 33 -11.48 -8.62 -16.76
CA VAL A 33 -10.90 -9.97 -16.82
C VAL A 33 -10.20 -10.22 -18.16
N LYS A 34 -10.75 -9.73 -19.27
CA LYS A 34 -10.08 -9.82 -20.58
C LYS A 34 -8.72 -9.11 -20.60
N LEU A 35 -8.60 -7.96 -19.93
CA LEU A 35 -7.35 -7.20 -19.87
C LEU A 35 -6.30 -7.79 -18.93
N ARG A 36 -6.70 -8.58 -17.93
CA ARG A 36 -5.78 -9.17 -16.95
C ARG A 36 -4.85 -10.24 -17.54
N GLY A 37 -5.24 -10.90 -18.61
CA GLY A 37 -4.56 -12.08 -19.13
C GLY A 37 -4.85 -13.35 -18.33
N SER A 38 -4.15 -14.44 -18.64
CA SER A 38 -4.39 -15.77 -18.04
C SER A 38 -3.78 -15.94 -16.65
N LEU A 39 -2.72 -15.21 -16.33
CA LEU A 39 -2.05 -15.20 -15.03
C LEU A 39 -2.27 -13.87 -14.34
N GLN A 40 -2.76 -13.92 -13.11
CA GLN A 40 -2.95 -12.74 -12.27
C GLN A 40 -1.89 -12.72 -11.17
N PRO A 41 -0.83 -11.93 -11.30
CA PRO A 41 0.14 -11.74 -10.23
C PRO A 41 -0.51 -11.09 -9.02
N GLU A 42 -0.19 -11.58 -7.83
CA GLU A 42 -0.71 -11.05 -6.59
C GLU A 42 0.38 -10.31 -5.81
N SER A 43 0.06 -9.10 -5.35
CA SER A 43 0.88 -8.35 -4.40
C SER A 43 0.40 -8.67 -2.98
N THR A 44 0.85 -9.79 -2.43
CA THR A 44 0.35 -10.35 -1.16
C THR A 44 0.42 -9.36 0.01
N LEU A 45 1.52 -8.62 0.15
CA LEU A 45 1.67 -7.65 1.24
C LEU A 45 0.68 -6.50 1.10
N ALA A 46 0.49 -5.97 -0.11
CA ALA A 46 -0.49 -4.92 -0.36
C ALA A 46 -1.92 -5.40 -0.06
N ARG A 47 -2.29 -6.59 -0.55
CA ARG A 47 -3.64 -7.15 -0.31
C ARG A 47 -3.91 -7.34 1.17
N LYS A 48 -3.04 -8.07 1.87
CA LYS A 48 -3.20 -8.32 3.31
C LYS A 48 -3.14 -7.03 4.14
N GLY A 49 -2.27 -6.10 3.77
CA GLY A 49 -2.20 -4.78 4.42
C GLY A 49 -3.49 -3.98 4.22
N ALA A 50 -4.04 -3.96 2.99
CA ALA A 50 -5.29 -3.27 2.69
C ALA A 50 -6.50 -3.90 3.41
N GLU A 51 -6.58 -5.22 3.48
CA GLU A 51 -7.62 -5.94 4.24
C GLU A 51 -7.53 -5.61 5.74
N LYS A 52 -6.32 -5.61 6.30
CA LYS A 52 -6.09 -5.25 7.71
C LYS A 52 -6.44 -3.79 7.99
N LEU A 53 -6.01 -2.87 7.13
CA LEU A 53 -6.33 -1.44 7.26
C LEU A 53 -7.84 -1.21 7.20
N TRP A 54 -8.53 -1.83 6.24
CA TRP A 54 -9.97 -1.73 6.11
C TRP A 54 -10.68 -2.23 7.37
N LYS A 55 -10.25 -3.38 7.90
CA LYS A 55 -10.78 -3.90 9.18
C LYS A 55 -10.57 -2.89 10.32
N TYR A 56 -9.41 -2.28 10.44
CA TYR A 56 -9.16 -1.27 11.47
C TYR A 56 -10.09 -0.06 11.34
N LEU A 57 -10.33 0.41 10.11
CA LEU A 57 -11.26 1.52 9.85
C LEU A 57 -12.71 1.22 10.28
N GLU A 58 -13.10 -0.06 10.28
CA GLU A 58 -14.46 -0.48 10.67
C GLU A 58 -14.56 -0.81 12.16
N THR A 59 -13.49 -1.25 12.82
CA THR A 59 -13.56 -1.82 14.18
C THR A 59 -12.86 -1.01 15.25
N GLU A 60 -11.96 -0.09 14.89
CA GLU A 60 -11.18 0.68 15.84
C GLU A 60 -11.75 2.09 16.00
N GLU A 61 -11.78 2.61 17.20
CA GLU A 61 -12.17 3.99 17.46
C GLU A 61 -11.23 4.98 16.75
N TYR A 62 -9.93 4.66 16.76
CA TYR A 62 -8.91 5.36 16.01
C TYR A 62 -7.75 4.43 15.67
N ILE A 63 -7.02 4.74 14.60
CA ILE A 63 -5.83 3.99 14.21
C ILE A 63 -4.61 4.85 14.53
N ASN A 64 -3.83 4.46 15.56
CA ASN A 64 -2.58 5.11 15.85
C ASN A 64 -1.57 4.79 14.72
N CYS A 65 -1.09 5.85 14.10
CA CYS A 65 -0.22 5.78 12.93
C CYS A 65 0.91 6.81 13.08
N LEU A 66 2.14 6.38 12.85
CA LEU A 66 3.31 7.26 12.91
C LEU A 66 4.13 7.19 11.63
N GLY A 67 4.82 8.28 11.34
CA GLY A 67 5.77 8.37 10.24
C GLY A 67 7.00 7.48 10.47
N ALA A 68 7.45 6.79 9.42
CA ALA A 68 8.71 6.06 9.41
C ALA A 68 9.39 6.18 8.06
N LEU A 69 10.68 6.49 8.04
CA LEU A 69 11.52 6.56 6.83
C LEU A 69 12.42 5.33 6.66
N THR A 70 12.59 4.54 7.71
CA THR A 70 13.45 3.37 7.70
C THR A 70 12.73 2.14 8.23
N GLY A 71 13.16 0.97 7.78
CA GLY A 71 12.64 -0.28 8.30
C GLY A 71 12.88 -0.48 9.79
N GLY A 72 14.02 0.01 10.31
CA GLY A 72 14.32 -0.04 11.74
C GLY A 72 13.32 0.76 12.58
N GLN A 73 12.98 1.97 12.16
CA GLN A 73 11.95 2.80 12.80
C GLN A 73 10.60 2.08 12.79
N ALA A 74 10.17 1.59 11.64
CA ALA A 74 8.90 0.90 11.48
C ALA A 74 8.79 -0.35 12.38
N VAL A 75 9.84 -1.17 12.45
CA VAL A 75 9.89 -2.35 13.33
C VAL A 75 9.75 -1.95 14.80
N GLN A 76 10.44 -0.89 15.24
CA GLN A 76 10.32 -0.42 16.63
C GLN A 76 8.94 0.15 16.93
N GLN A 77 8.33 0.86 15.99
CA GLN A 77 6.96 1.37 16.14
C GLN A 77 5.94 0.24 16.30
N VAL A 78 6.04 -0.82 15.51
CA VAL A 78 5.18 -2.01 15.65
C VAL A 78 5.36 -2.65 17.02
N LYS A 79 6.60 -2.83 17.49
CA LYS A 79 6.87 -3.35 18.85
C LYS A 79 6.30 -2.46 19.95
N ALA A 80 6.21 -1.17 19.72
CA ALA A 80 5.59 -0.21 20.64
C ALA A 80 4.06 -0.16 20.55
N GLY A 81 3.43 -0.97 19.67
CA GLY A 81 1.98 -1.05 19.54
C GLY A 81 1.36 -0.09 18.53
N VAL A 82 2.15 0.52 17.64
CA VAL A 82 1.63 1.32 16.53
C VAL A 82 0.96 0.39 15.53
N LYS A 83 -0.28 0.70 15.15
CA LYS A 83 -1.13 -0.16 14.31
C LYS A 83 -0.87 -0.01 12.81
N ALA A 84 -0.41 1.17 12.38
CA ALA A 84 -0.16 1.46 10.98
C ALA A 84 1.06 2.39 10.83
N ILE A 85 1.71 2.31 9.68
CA ILE A 85 2.84 3.17 9.32
C ILE A 85 2.37 4.19 8.30
N TYR A 86 2.62 5.47 8.55
CA TYR A 86 2.47 6.51 7.56
C TYR A 86 3.82 6.80 6.89
N LEU A 87 3.90 6.62 5.60
CA LEU A 87 5.06 7.01 4.82
C LEU A 87 4.80 8.38 4.20
N SER A 88 5.28 9.41 4.88
CA SER A 88 5.09 10.80 4.51
C SER A 88 5.91 11.19 3.28
N GLY A 89 5.26 11.76 2.27
CA GLY A 89 5.91 12.33 1.11
C GLY A 89 6.86 13.46 1.46
N TRP A 90 6.44 14.33 2.39
CA TRP A 90 7.27 15.41 2.89
C TRP A 90 8.60 14.92 3.52
N GLN A 91 8.54 13.90 4.35
CA GLN A 91 9.75 13.31 4.92
C GLN A 91 10.62 12.65 3.84
N VAL A 92 10.00 11.98 2.86
CA VAL A 92 10.74 11.38 1.74
C VAL A 92 11.37 12.45 0.87
N ALA A 93 10.66 13.53 0.57
CA ALA A 93 11.19 14.67 -0.17
C ALA A 93 12.43 15.28 0.50
N ALA A 94 12.38 15.45 1.82
CA ALA A 94 13.47 16.04 2.59
C ALA A 94 14.68 15.10 2.75
N ASP A 95 14.44 13.85 3.17
CA ASP A 95 15.51 13.02 3.73
C ASP A 95 15.73 11.67 3.04
N ASN A 96 14.84 11.19 2.18
CA ASN A 96 14.93 9.81 1.68
C ASN A 96 14.45 9.62 0.24
N ASN A 97 14.60 10.65 -0.60
CA ASN A 97 14.32 10.51 -2.02
C ASN A 97 15.51 9.89 -2.76
N SER A 98 15.26 9.35 -3.96
CA SER A 98 16.25 8.64 -4.76
C SER A 98 17.22 9.56 -5.53
N ALA A 99 17.01 10.87 -5.51
CA ALA A 99 17.94 11.85 -6.10
C ALA A 99 19.03 12.32 -5.11
N GLU A 100 18.97 11.85 -3.85
CA GLU A 100 19.98 12.14 -2.81
C GLU A 100 20.15 13.65 -2.52
N THR A 101 19.07 14.42 -2.70
CA THR A 101 19.03 15.86 -2.42
C THR A 101 17.71 16.23 -1.74
N MET A 102 17.63 17.43 -1.20
CA MET A 102 16.40 17.93 -0.60
C MET A 102 15.45 18.50 -1.66
N TYR A 103 14.18 18.12 -1.59
CA TYR A 103 13.10 18.69 -2.38
C TYR A 103 12.00 19.26 -1.50
N PRO A 104 11.22 20.24 -1.98
CA PRO A 104 9.96 20.60 -1.37
C PRO A 104 8.93 19.48 -1.60
N ASP A 105 7.91 19.45 -0.74
CA ASP A 105 6.78 18.50 -0.82
C ASP A 105 5.78 18.92 -1.92
N GLN A 106 6.17 18.78 -3.16
CA GLN A 106 5.43 19.28 -4.34
C GLN A 106 5.52 18.35 -5.56
N SER A 107 5.64 17.05 -5.35
CA SER A 107 5.81 16.07 -6.45
C SER A 107 7.01 16.36 -7.37
N LEU A 108 8.07 16.97 -6.85
CA LEU A 108 9.28 17.33 -7.62
C LEU A 108 10.41 16.32 -7.44
N TYR A 109 10.40 15.53 -6.38
CA TYR A 109 11.38 14.47 -6.18
C TYR A 109 11.06 13.27 -7.08
N PRO A 110 12.03 12.36 -7.33
CA PRO A 110 11.80 11.22 -8.21
C PRO A 110 10.63 10.34 -7.76
N VAL A 111 9.76 10.02 -8.70
CA VAL A 111 8.49 9.28 -8.46
C VAL A 111 8.68 7.89 -7.84
N ASP A 112 9.85 7.29 -7.98
CA ASP A 112 10.18 5.98 -7.42
C ASP A 112 10.60 6.02 -5.93
N SER A 113 10.80 7.20 -5.37
CA SER A 113 11.32 7.39 -4.01
C SER A 113 10.43 6.72 -2.95
N VAL A 114 9.14 7.04 -2.93
CA VAL A 114 8.20 6.46 -1.96
C VAL A 114 8.05 4.95 -2.14
N PRO A 115 7.83 4.40 -3.35
CA PRO A 115 7.81 2.94 -3.56
C PRO A 115 9.08 2.22 -3.09
N ASN A 116 10.25 2.82 -3.27
CA ASN A 116 11.51 2.25 -2.82
C ASN A 116 11.58 2.19 -1.28
N VAL A 117 11.11 3.22 -0.57
CA VAL A 117 11.06 3.20 0.91
C VAL A 117 10.06 2.18 1.43
N ILE A 118 8.87 2.05 0.81
CA ILE A 118 7.90 0.99 1.14
C ILE A 118 8.57 -0.38 1.06
N THR A 119 9.30 -0.63 -0.02
CA THR A 119 10.02 -1.90 -0.22
C THR A 119 11.05 -2.15 0.89
N ARG A 120 11.81 -1.13 1.29
CA ARG A 120 12.80 -1.22 2.38
C ARG A 120 12.13 -1.53 3.72
N ILE A 121 11.03 -0.86 4.04
CA ILE A 121 10.25 -1.11 5.27
C ILE A 121 9.70 -2.54 5.26
N ASN A 122 9.07 -2.98 4.18
CA ASN A 122 8.54 -4.33 4.05
C ASN A 122 9.63 -5.41 4.13
N ASN A 123 10.83 -5.15 3.62
CA ASN A 123 11.96 -6.07 3.79
C ASN A 123 12.38 -6.18 5.26
N ALA A 124 12.38 -5.09 6.01
CA ALA A 124 12.65 -5.10 7.44
C ALA A 124 11.55 -5.84 8.22
N PHE A 125 10.28 -5.63 7.89
CA PHE A 125 9.17 -6.37 8.47
C PHE A 125 9.28 -7.88 8.23
N ARG A 126 9.54 -8.27 6.98
CA ARG A 126 9.74 -9.68 6.63
C ARG A 126 10.90 -10.31 7.41
N ARG A 127 12.01 -9.57 7.58
CA ARG A 127 13.13 -10.09 8.36
C ARG A 127 12.82 -10.16 9.84
N ALA A 128 12.14 -9.19 10.40
CA ALA A 128 11.71 -9.20 11.80
C ALA A 128 10.74 -10.36 12.06
N ASP A 129 9.77 -10.56 11.17
CA ASP A 129 8.84 -11.67 11.22
C ASP A 129 9.54 -13.04 11.18
N GLN A 130 10.48 -13.24 10.25
CA GLN A 130 11.25 -14.47 10.15
C GLN A 130 12.01 -14.81 11.45
N ILE A 131 12.62 -13.78 12.06
CA ILE A 131 13.37 -13.95 13.32
C ILE A 131 12.40 -14.29 14.45
N GLU A 132 11.30 -13.57 14.56
CA GLU A 132 10.29 -13.80 15.59
C GLU A 132 9.69 -15.20 15.46
N TRP A 133 9.26 -15.56 14.26
CA TRP A 133 8.71 -16.89 13.96
C TRP A 133 9.64 -18.03 14.38
N MET A 134 10.92 -17.91 14.03
CA MET A 134 11.93 -18.90 14.38
C MET A 134 12.15 -18.97 15.90
N ASN A 135 12.24 -17.83 16.57
CA ASN A 135 12.55 -17.76 17.99
C ASN A 135 11.37 -18.18 18.89
N THR A 136 10.16 -18.12 18.37
CA THR A 136 8.92 -18.46 19.11
C THR A 136 8.31 -19.79 18.68
N ASN A 137 9.00 -20.57 17.85
CA ASN A 137 8.50 -21.83 17.28
C ASN A 137 7.13 -21.67 16.58
N GLY A 138 6.93 -20.56 15.88
CA GLY A 138 5.71 -20.30 15.14
C GLY A 138 4.58 -19.62 15.93
N GLU A 139 4.85 -19.14 17.14
CA GLU A 139 3.90 -18.39 17.97
C GLU A 139 4.38 -16.95 18.18
N PRO A 140 4.36 -16.10 17.14
CA PRO A 140 4.91 -14.74 17.20
C PRO A 140 4.12 -13.85 18.17
N LYS A 141 4.81 -13.03 18.94
CA LYS A 141 4.21 -12.01 19.82
C LYS A 141 3.76 -10.77 19.05
N PHE A 142 4.45 -10.48 17.94
CA PHE A 142 4.22 -9.30 17.13
C PHE A 142 3.80 -9.69 15.72
N ASP A 143 2.76 -9.03 15.22
CA ASP A 143 2.45 -9.02 13.79
C ASP A 143 3.15 -7.82 13.16
N PHE A 144 4.33 -8.08 12.59
CA PHE A 144 5.16 -7.04 11.97
C PHE A 144 4.56 -6.43 10.70
N PHE A 145 3.61 -7.11 10.06
CA PHE A 145 3.01 -6.59 8.83
C PHE A 145 1.93 -5.53 9.10
N ALA A 146 2.35 -4.44 9.76
CA ALA A 146 1.51 -3.26 9.88
C ALA A 146 1.19 -2.69 8.50
N PRO A 147 -0.06 -2.28 8.22
CA PRO A 147 -0.39 -1.64 6.95
C PRO A 147 0.40 -0.34 6.79
N ILE A 148 0.99 -0.16 5.61
CA ILE A 148 1.70 1.06 5.23
C ILE A 148 0.77 1.92 4.37
N ILE A 149 0.44 3.12 4.87
CA ILE A 149 -0.27 4.15 4.11
C ILE A 149 0.79 5.11 3.58
N ALA A 150 0.89 5.24 2.28
CA ALA A 150 1.96 6.00 1.64
C ALA A 150 1.44 7.23 0.93
N ASP A 151 2.22 8.30 0.97
CA ASP A 151 1.95 9.49 0.20
C ASP A 151 2.25 9.25 -1.28
N ALA A 152 1.30 9.58 -2.13
CA ALA A 152 1.42 9.55 -3.59
C ALA A 152 1.36 10.96 -4.18
N GLU A 153 1.38 11.99 -3.32
CA GLU A 153 1.33 13.40 -3.72
C GLU A 153 0.16 13.68 -4.68
N ALA A 154 0.38 14.51 -5.67
CA ALA A 154 -0.57 14.76 -6.77
C ALA A 154 -0.41 13.78 -7.95
N GLY A 155 0.27 12.64 -7.76
CA GLY A 155 0.45 11.61 -8.78
C GLY A 155 1.65 11.82 -9.71
N PHE A 156 2.47 12.85 -9.48
CA PHE A 156 3.71 13.14 -10.23
C PHE A 156 3.50 13.39 -11.73
N GLY A 157 2.38 13.96 -12.10
CA GLY A 157 2.05 14.31 -13.49
C GLY A 157 0.59 14.04 -13.83
N GLY A 158 0.32 13.62 -15.05
CA GLY A 158 -1.04 13.33 -15.53
C GLY A 158 -1.57 11.97 -15.04
N VAL A 159 -2.78 11.63 -15.51
CA VAL A 159 -3.50 10.40 -15.14
C VAL A 159 -2.66 9.14 -15.34
N LEU A 160 -1.89 9.06 -16.42
CA LEU A 160 -1.03 7.91 -16.71
C LEU A 160 0.13 7.79 -15.72
N ASN A 161 0.69 8.91 -15.27
CA ASN A 161 1.74 8.92 -14.24
C ASN A 161 1.18 8.42 -12.90
N ALA A 162 0.02 8.90 -12.49
CA ALA A 162 -0.65 8.45 -11.27
C ALA A 162 -0.97 6.94 -11.33
N PHE A 163 -1.42 6.42 -12.49
CA PHE A 163 -1.66 5.01 -12.70
C PHE A 163 -0.39 4.16 -12.52
N GLU A 164 0.72 4.55 -13.15
CA GLU A 164 1.99 3.83 -13.02
C GLU A 164 2.57 3.92 -11.61
N LEU A 165 2.46 5.07 -10.95
CA LEU A 165 2.83 5.21 -9.55
C LEU A 165 2.03 4.25 -8.66
N MET A 166 0.70 4.20 -8.82
CA MET A 166 -0.16 3.31 -8.05
C MET A 166 0.22 1.84 -8.23
N LYS A 167 0.53 1.41 -9.46
CA LYS A 167 1.05 0.06 -9.72
C LYS A 167 2.33 -0.23 -8.94
N ARG A 168 3.26 0.72 -8.90
CA ARG A 168 4.51 0.57 -8.13
C ARG A 168 4.27 0.53 -6.63
N MET A 169 3.38 1.37 -6.11
CA MET A 169 2.97 1.37 -4.70
C MET A 169 2.41 0.01 -4.28
N ILE A 170 1.48 -0.54 -5.06
CA ILE A 170 0.90 -1.86 -4.83
C ILE A 170 1.97 -2.95 -4.87
N ARG A 171 2.85 -2.95 -5.86
CA ARG A 171 3.95 -3.93 -5.96
C ARG A 171 4.93 -3.84 -4.80
N ALA A 172 5.19 -2.64 -4.30
CA ALA A 172 6.03 -2.42 -3.13
C ALA A 172 5.37 -2.89 -1.82
N GLY A 173 4.05 -3.08 -1.82
CA GLY A 173 3.29 -3.57 -0.67
C GLY A 173 2.60 -2.48 0.15
N ALA A 174 2.27 -1.34 -0.45
CA ALA A 174 1.42 -0.33 0.20
C ALA A 174 0.02 -0.88 0.45
N ALA A 175 -0.52 -0.61 1.63
CA ALA A 175 -1.89 -0.95 2.02
C ALA A 175 -2.91 0.10 1.56
N GLY A 176 -2.46 1.33 1.45
CA GLY A 176 -3.23 2.47 0.98
C GLY A 176 -2.32 3.60 0.52
N CYS A 177 -2.87 4.51 -0.25
CA CYS A 177 -2.16 5.69 -0.72
C CYS A 177 -3.01 6.93 -0.52
N LEU A 178 -2.36 8.02 -0.13
CA LEU A 178 -2.93 9.35 -0.14
C LEU A 178 -2.56 9.99 -1.49
N LEU A 179 -3.57 10.25 -2.30
CA LEU A 179 -3.40 10.88 -3.62
C LEU A 179 -4.22 12.16 -3.63
N TYR A 180 -3.55 13.29 -3.78
CA TYR A 180 -4.21 14.59 -3.78
C TYR A 180 -4.84 14.90 -5.14
N THR A 181 -6.04 15.45 -5.10
CA THR A 181 -6.56 16.23 -6.23
C THR A 181 -6.12 17.68 -6.02
N SER A 182 -4.86 17.97 -6.28
CA SER A 182 -4.40 19.36 -6.29
C SER A 182 -4.92 20.02 -7.55
N PRO A 183 -5.53 21.24 -7.48
CA PRO A 183 -5.65 22.05 -8.66
C PRO A 183 -4.21 22.31 -9.12
N SER A 184 -3.87 21.80 -10.28
CA SER A 184 -2.61 22.15 -10.92
C SER A 184 -2.55 23.65 -11.09
N PRO A 185 -1.45 24.32 -10.74
CA PRO A 185 -1.29 25.74 -11.06
C PRO A 185 -1.35 25.98 -12.55
#